data_968f3a19d19542dde7e4a1351f41e50b
#
_entry.id   968f3a19d19542dde7e4a1351f41e50b
#
_cell.length_a   1.000
_cell.length_b   1.000
_cell.length_c   1.000
_cell.angle_alpha   90.00
_cell.angle_beta   90.00
_cell.angle_gamma   90.00
#
_symmetry.space_group_name_H-M   'P 1'
#
loop_
_entity.id
_entity.type
_entity.pdbx_description
1 polymer ?
#
loop_
_entity_poly.entity_id
_entity_poly.type
_entity_poly.pdbx_seq_one_letter_code
_entity_poly.pdbx_strand_id
1 'polypeptide(L)'
;MWQSYYSFAIALVQQKIYTDPQLGSVIFRKRKGTRRMSIRVHPLKGVSVSVPYLVPYAAAQAFFMLKREWVIQTVARQKERYKEVPKADPQQIEAMRRQAKSELPGRLAELAARYGFTYNRVTIKHNSTNWGSCSARNNINLNLNIVRLPAALRDYILLHELCHLRHHDHGQAFHLLLEHVCTDNLLKLCDGIVSDSAVPASMPSAPVPSSASASVPAALSPADVQLAREIARAAAVSRARYPIDHVCTKAIKQYPLI
;
A
#
# COMPACT_ATOMS: atom_id res chain seq x y z
N MET A 1 -33.79 17.33 -32.75
CA MET A 1 -33.15 17.44 -31.40
C MET A 1 -32.81 16.07 -30.81
N TRP A 2 -32.31 15.11 -31.65
CA TRP A 2 -32.01 13.71 -31.25
C TRP A 2 -30.62 13.24 -31.66
N GLN A 3 -29.73 14.13 -32.10
CA GLN A 3 -28.38 13.78 -32.57
C GLN A 3 -27.26 14.04 -31.55
N SER A 4 -27.56 14.58 -30.35
CA SER A 4 -26.57 14.98 -29.38
C SER A 4 -26.26 13.91 -28.32
N TYR A 5 -27.04 12.84 -28.20
CA TYR A 5 -26.87 11.78 -27.18
C TYR A 5 -25.98 10.61 -27.60
N TYR A 6 -25.68 10.48 -28.89
CA TYR A 6 -24.82 9.39 -29.41
C TYR A 6 -23.32 9.69 -29.37
N SER A 7 -22.92 10.94 -29.15
CA SER A 7 -21.49 11.30 -29.15
C SER A 7 -20.76 11.06 -27.84
N PHE A 8 -21.46 10.81 -26.73
CA PHE A 8 -20.86 10.59 -25.40
C PHE A 8 -20.56 9.12 -25.07
N ALA A 9 -21.10 8.18 -25.84
CA ALA A 9 -20.92 6.74 -25.61
C ALA A 9 -19.73 6.11 -26.35
N ILE A 10 -18.97 6.87 -27.13
CA ILE A 10 -17.83 6.37 -27.92
C ILE A 10 -16.50 6.93 -27.39
N ALA A 11 -16.34 7.05 -26.10
CA ALA A 11 -15.03 6.86 -25.49
C ALA A 11 -14.77 5.34 -25.38
N LEU A 12 -14.93 4.62 -26.47
CA LEU A 12 -14.63 3.20 -26.62
C LEU A 12 -13.20 3.00 -26.18
N VAL A 13 -13.02 2.43 -24.99
CA VAL A 13 -11.78 1.78 -24.59
C VAL A 13 -11.47 0.80 -25.71
N GLN A 14 -10.59 1.19 -26.66
CA GLN A 14 -10.19 0.32 -27.75
C GLN A 14 -9.51 -0.89 -27.12
N GLN A 15 -10.23 -1.99 -27.02
CA GLN A 15 -9.72 -3.25 -26.51
C GLN A 15 -9.87 -4.35 -27.56
N LYS A 16 -8.88 -5.25 -27.59
CA LYS A 16 -8.91 -6.47 -28.38
C LYS A 16 -8.69 -7.65 -27.42
N ILE A 17 -9.46 -8.70 -27.58
CA ILE A 17 -9.33 -9.92 -26.81
C ILE A 17 -8.58 -10.94 -27.67
N TYR A 18 -7.57 -11.57 -27.11
CA TYR A 18 -6.84 -12.69 -27.65
C TYR A 18 -7.07 -13.90 -26.76
N THR A 19 -7.44 -15.05 -27.34
CA THR A 19 -7.63 -16.29 -26.56
C THR A 19 -6.36 -17.12 -26.66
N ASP A 20 -5.67 -17.26 -25.52
CA ASP A 20 -4.50 -18.13 -25.39
C ASP A 20 -4.94 -19.52 -24.92
N PRO A 21 -4.39 -20.64 -25.45
CA PRO A 21 -4.81 -21.99 -25.07
C PRO A 21 -4.65 -22.33 -23.58
N GLN A 22 -3.66 -21.75 -22.88
CA GLN A 22 -3.37 -22.03 -21.48
C GLN A 22 -3.84 -20.94 -20.51
N LEU A 23 -3.87 -19.69 -20.97
CA LEU A 23 -4.19 -18.53 -20.15
C LEU A 23 -5.65 -18.07 -20.28
N GLY A 24 -6.36 -18.56 -21.31
CA GLY A 24 -7.69 -18.07 -21.66
C GLY A 24 -7.65 -16.67 -22.26
N SER A 25 -8.61 -15.84 -21.90
CA SER A 25 -8.75 -14.49 -22.48
C SER A 25 -7.68 -13.52 -21.98
N VAL A 26 -6.89 -12.99 -22.93
CA VAL A 26 -5.91 -11.93 -22.71
C VAL A 26 -6.45 -10.64 -23.32
N ILE A 27 -6.60 -9.58 -22.50
CA ILE A 27 -7.23 -8.34 -22.92
C ILE A 27 -6.16 -7.29 -23.25
N PHE A 28 -6.09 -6.87 -24.51
CA PHE A 28 -5.25 -5.77 -24.96
C PHE A 28 -6.03 -4.46 -24.91
N ARG A 29 -5.54 -3.48 -24.14
CA ARG A 29 -6.20 -2.18 -23.98
C ARG A 29 -5.30 -1.05 -24.43
N LYS A 30 -5.75 -0.28 -25.43
CA LYS A 30 -5.11 0.97 -25.84
C LYS A 30 -5.29 2.03 -24.74
N ARG A 31 -4.19 2.71 -24.39
CA ARG A 31 -4.21 3.78 -23.38
C ARG A 31 -3.53 5.04 -23.91
N LYS A 32 -4.23 6.17 -23.89
CA LYS A 32 -3.65 7.49 -24.13
C LYS A 32 -2.65 7.81 -22.98
N GLY A 33 -1.54 8.47 -23.30
CA GLY A 33 -0.50 8.86 -22.34
C GLY A 33 0.45 7.73 -21.91
N THR A 34 0.21 6.49 -22.30
CA THR A 34 1.13 5.37 -22.03
C THR A 34 2.23 5.34 -23.09
N ARG A 35 3.50 5.36 -22.65
CA ARG A 35 4.68 5.32 -23.55
C ARG A 35 5.25 3.92 -23.74
N ARG A 36 4.94 2.97 -22.84
CA ARG A 36 5.50 1.59 -22.85
C ARG A 36 4.37 0.56 -22.77
N MET A 37 4.57 -0.57 -23.44
CA MET A 37 3.71 -1.74 -23.26
C MET A 37 3.97 -2.36 -21.88
N SER A 38 2.91 -2.82 -21.22
CA SER A 38 3.03 -3.53 -19.93
C SER A 38 2.00 -4.65 -19.83
N ILE A 39 2.41 -5.77 -19.24
CA ILE A 39 1.55 -6.91 -18.97
C ILE A 39 1.19 -6.87 -17.48
N ARG A 40 -0.09 -6.99 -17.18
CA ARG A 40 -0.60 -7.11 -15.80
C ARG A 40 -1.32 -8.45 -15.67
N VAL A 41 -0.88 -9.22 -14.69
CA VAL A 41 -1.51 -10.48 -14.30
C VAL A 41 -2.29 -10.23 -13.01
N HIS A 42 -3.53 -10.68 -12.96
CA HIS A 42 -4.37 -10.58 -11.76
C HIS A 42 -5.05 -11.94 -11.51
N PRO A 43 -5.00 -12.50 -10.30
CA PRO A 43 -5.47 -13.86 -10.03
C PRO A 43 -6.95 -14.08 -10.37
N LEU A 44 -7.80 -13.05 -10.23
CA LEU A 44 -9.23 -13.12 -10.53
C LEU A 44 -9.63 -12.51 -11.88
N LYS A 45 -8.94 -11.44 -12.32
CA LYS A 45 -9.30 -10.68 -13.52
C LYS A 45 -8.54 -11.15 -14.76
N GLY A 46 -7.66 -12.15 -14.61
CA GLY A 46 -6.86 -12.68 -15.70
C GLY A 46 -5.74 -11.75 -16.17
N VAL A 47 -5.35 -11.89 -17.43
CA VAL A 47 -4.20 -11.21 -18.03
C VAL A 47 -4.66 -10.02 -18.86
N SER A 48 -4.02 -8.87 -18.67
CA SER A 48 -4.26 -7.68 -19.49
C SER A 48 -2.96 -7.04 -19.94
N VAL A 49 -2.93 -6.55 -21.18
CA VAL A 49 -1.81 -5.86 -21.81
C VAL A 49 -2.21 -4.40 -22.05
N SER A 50 -1.50 -3.49 -21.44
CA SER A 50 -1.63 -2.05 -21.73
C SER A 50 -0.77 -1.72 -22.94
N VAL A 51 -1.39 -1.09 -23.96
CA VAL A 51 -0.76 -0.81 -25.25
C VAL A 51 -0.80 0.71 -25.47
N PRO A 52 0.33 1.37 -25.80
CA PRO A 52 0.32 2.77 -26.23
C PRO A 52 -0.63 2.98 -27.39
N TYR A 53 -1.28 4.14 -27.45
CA TYR A 53 -2.36 4.39 -28.41
C TYR A 53 -1.94 4.17 -29.87
N LEU A 54 -0.72 4.59 -30.23
CA LEU A 54 -0.18 4.49 -31.59
C LEU A 54 0.41 3.12 -31.96
N VAL A 55 0.63 2.22 -30.98
CA VAL A 55 1.23 0.91 -31.25
C VAL A 55 0.19 -0.06 -31.84
N PRO A 56 0.43 -0.72 -32.98
CA PRO A 56 -0.49 -1.70 -33.54
C PRO A 56 -0.74 -2.88 -32.59
N TYR A 57 -1.92 -3.48 -32.63
CA TYR A 57 -2.23 -4.67 -31.84
C TYR A 57 -1.35 -5.87 -32.20
N ALA A 58 -0.91 -6.00 -33.45
CA ALA A 58 0.02 -7.05 -33.89
C ALA A 58 1.35 -6.96 -33.11
N ALA A 59 1.91 -5.76 -32.97
CA ALA A 59 3.13 -5.55 -32.16
C ALA A 59 2.91 -5.86 -30.67
N ALA A 60 1.74 -5.52 -30.14
CA ALA A 60 1.39 -5.85 -28.76
C ALA A 60 1.22 -7.37 -28.55
N GLN A 61 0.66 -8.07 -29.54
CA GLN A 61 0.55 -9.53 -29.52
C GLN A 61 1.93 -10.20 -29.61
N ALA A 62 2.82 -9.71 -30.46
CA ALA A 62 4.21 -10.19 -30.51
C ALA A 62 4.93 -9.97 -29.17
N PHE A 63 4.79 -8.81 -28.57
CA PHE A 63 5.32 -8.51 -27.23
C PHE A 63 4.78 -9.48 -26.16
N PHE A 64 3.48 -9.77 -26.18
CA PHE A 64 2.87 -10.77 -25.27
C PHE A 64 3.46 -12.16 -25.51
N MET A 65 3.60 -12.61 -26.77
CA MET A 65 4.17 -13.92 -27.12
C MET A 65 5.60 -14.08 -26.61
N LEU A 66 6.44 -13.05 -26.72
CA LEU A 66 7.80 -13.04 -26.15
C LEU A 66 7.83 -13.21 -24.63
N LYS A 67 6.77 -12.79 -23.92
CA LYS A 67 6.67 -12.87 -22.46
C LYS A 67 5.70 -13.95 -21.98
N ARG A 68 5.16 -14.76 -22.88
CA ARG A 68 4.09 -15.72 -22.62
C ARG A 68 4.45 -16.70 -21.51
N GLU A 69 5.64 -17.28 -21.55
CA GLU A 69 6.11 -18.24 -20.55
C GLU A 69 6.19 -17.61 -19.15
N TRP A 70 6.75 -16.42 -19.04
CA TRP A 70 6.77 -15.66 -17.80
C TRP A 70 5.34 -15.37 -17.27
N VAL A 71 4.39 -15.08 -18.17
CA VAL A 71 2.99 -14.86 -17.80
C VAL A 71 2.37 -16.13 -17.23
N ILE A 72 2.58 -17.28 -17.87
CA ILE A 72 2.08 -18.59 -17.40
C ILE A 72 2.58 -18.88 -15.99
N GLN A 73 3.89 -18.78 -15.76
CA GLN A 73 4.50 -18.99 -14.45
C GLN A 73 3.99 -18.01 -13.40
N THR A 74 3.77 -16.74 -13.81
CA THR A 74 3.24 -15.70 -12.92
C THR A 74 1.78 -15.97 -12.56
N VAL A 75 0.95 -16.40 -13.52
CA VAL A 75 -0.46 -16.79 -13.26
C VAL A 75 -0.51 -17.97 -12.30
N ALA A 76 0.29 -19.02 -12.52
CA ALA A 76 0.36 -20.19 -11.65
C ALA A 76 0.73 -19.79 -10.21
N ARG A 77 1.79 -19.00 -10.04
CA ARG A 77 2.28 -18.52 -8.75
C ARG A 77 1.23 -17.64 -8.04
N GLN A 78 0.54 -16.76 -8.78
CA GLN A 78 -0.49 -15.91 -8.21
C GLN A 78 -1.75 -16.70 -7.82
N LYS A 79 -2.15 -17.68 -8.62
CA LYS A 79 -3.28 -18.56 -8.29
C LYS A 79 -3.01 -19.37 -7.03
N GLU A 80 -1.80 -19.89 -6.87
CA GLU A 80 -1.41 -20.64 -5.67
C GLU A 80 -1.47 -19.75 -4.43
N ARG A 81 -0.82 -18.59 -4.46
CA ARG A 81 -0.90 -17.58 -3.39
C ARG A 81 -2.34 -17.18 -3.07
N TYR A 82 -3.21 -17.07 -4.08
CA TYR A 82 -4.60 -16.69 -3.90
C TYR A 82 -5.46 -17.79 -3.25
N LYS A 83 -5.13 -19.08 -3.47
CA LYS A 83 -5.77 -20.20 -2.79
C LYS A 83 -5.46 -20.21 -1.29
N GLU A 84 -4.24 -19.83 -0.92
CA GLU A 84 -3.76 -19.79 0.46
C GLU A 84 -4.33 -18.61 1.26
N VAL A 85 -4.85 -17.55 0.59
CA VAL A 85 -5.45 -16.41 1.29
C VAL A 85 -6.89 -16.76 1.68
N PRO A 86 -7.20 -16.90 2.98
CA PRO A 86 -8.56 -17.13 3.43
C PRO A 86 -9.46 -15.98 2.92
N LYS A 87 -10.56 -16.32 2.28
CA LYS A 87 -11.59 -15.32 1.95
C LYS A 87 -12.18 -14.85 3.26
N ALA A 88 -11.90 -13.60 3.63
CA ALA A 88 -12.48 -13.03 4.84
C ALA A 88 -13.99 -12.95 4.72
N ASP A 89 -14.69 -13.37 5.76
CA ASP A 89 -16.12 -13.21 5.90
C ASP A 89 -16.47 -11.70 5.85
N PRO A 90 -17.57 -11.31 5.18
CA PRO A 90 -18.05 -9.93 5.16
C PRO A 90 -18.21 -9.31 6.56
N GLN A 91 -18.64 -10.08 7.55
CA GLN A 91 -18.74 -9.63 8.94
C GLN A 91 -17.36 -9.31 9.54
N GLN A 92 -16.37 -10.16 9.28
CA GLN A 92 -14.99 -9.94 9.69
C GLN A 92 -14.40 -8.67 9.04
N ILE A 93 -14.64 -8.46 7.74
CA ILE A 93 -14.20 -7.25 7.03
C ILE A 93 -14.80 -6.00 7.65
N GLU A 94 -16.10 -6.02 8.02
CA GLU A 94 -16.75 -4.86 8.62
C GLU A 94 -16.28 -4.62 10.06
N ALA A 95 -16.02 -5.66 10.84
CA ALA A 95 -15.40 -5.54 12.15
C ALA A 95 -14.01 -4.89 12.06
N MET A 96 -13.15 -5.38 11.14
CA MET A 96 -11.84 -4.80 10.88
C MET A 96 -11.94 -3.34 10.39
N ARG A 97 -12.97 -3.00 9.60
CA ARG A 97 -13.20 -1.63 9.13
C ARG A 97 -13.54 -0.70 10.28
N ARG A 98 -14.38 -1.13 11.23
CA ARG A 98 -14.71 -0.36 12.44
C ARG A 98 -13.45 -0.15 13.29
N GLN A 99 -12.71 -1.22 13.55
CA GLN A 99 -11.45 -1.15 14.29
C GLN A 99 -10.44 -0.22 13.62
N ALA A 100 -10.22 -0.34 12.30
CA ALA A 100 -9.30 0.50 11.56
C ALA A 100 -9.68 1.99 11.60
N LYS A 101 -10.99 2.29 11.55
CA LYS A 101 -11.48 3.68 11.64
C LYS A 101 -11.29 4.27 13.05
N SER A 102 -11.35 3.46 14.10
CA SER A 102 -11.14 3.94 15.48
C SER A 102 -9.67 4.07 15.86
N GLU A 103 -8.80 3.15 15.43
CA GLU A 103 -7.40 3.09 15.88
C GLU A 103 -6.41 3.83 14.96
N LEU A 104 -6.50 3.61 13.62
CA LEU A 104 -5.44 4.05 12.73
C LEU A 104 -5.33 5.57 12.57
N PRO A 105 -6.43 6.37 12.52
CA PRO A 105 -6.30 7.81 12.41
C PRO A 105 -5.62 8.45 13.62
N GLY A 106 -5.94 8.00 14.83
CA GLY A 106 -5.31 8.47 16.07
C GLY A 106 -3.81 8.18 16.08
N ARG A 107 -3.43 6.92 15.79
CA ARG A 107 -2.01 6.54 15.72
C ARG A 107 -1.25 7.27 14.61
N LEU A 108 -1.86 7.47 13.44
CA LEU A 108 -1.26 8.25 12.37
C LEU A 108 -1.01 9.70 12.81
N ALA A 109 -1.95 10.32 13.51
CA ALA A 109 -1.83 11.69 14.02
C ALA A 109 -0.71 11.83 15.06
N GLU A 110 -0.57 10.87 15.98
CA GLU A 110 0.52 10.82 16.95
C GLU A 110 1.90 10.76 16.25
N LEU A 111 2.06 9.85 15.29
CA LEU A 111 3.29 9.71 14.55
C LEU A 111 3.57 10.95 13.69
N ALA A 112 2.54 11.54 13.07
CA ALA A 112 2.66 12.76 12.31
C ALA A 112 3.13 13.94 13.18
N ALA A 113 2.54 14.13 14.37
CA ALA A 113 2.95 15.15 15.32
C ALA A 113 4.40 14.93 15.80
N ARG A 114 4.76 13.69 16.16
CA ARG A 114 6.10 13.33 16.64
C ARG A 114 7.20 13.64 15.65
N TYR A 115 6.98 13.38 14.35
CA TYR A 115 7.99 13.55 13.31
C TYR A 115 7.78 14.79 12.41
N GLY A 116 6.87 15.69 12.79
CA GLY A 116 6.63 16.96 12.11
C GLY A 116 6.06 16.80 10.69
N PHE A 117 5.13 15.86 10.50
CA PHE A 117 4.40 15.69 9.25
C PHE A 117 3.02 16.35 9.30
N THR A 118 2.58 16.89 8.18
CA THR A 118 1.24 17.48 8.02
C THR A 118 0.55 16.88 6.81
N TYR A 119 -0.65 16.32 7.02
CA TYR A 119 -1.48 15.74 5.96
C TYR A 119 -2.89 16.37 5.97
N ASN A 120 -3.59 16.30 4.82
CA ASN A 120 -4.93 16.90 4.71
C ASN A 120 -6.02 15.98 5.26
N ARG A 121 -6.00 14.69 4.88
CA ARG A 121 -7.06 13.74 5.23
C ARG A 121 -6.54 12.31 5.24
N VAL A 122 -7.05 11.51 6.17
CA VAL A 122 -6.88 10.05 6.17
C VAL A 122 -8.18 9.35 5.79
N THR A 123 -8.10 8.27 5.02
CA THR A 123 -9.25 7.47 4.61
C THR A 123 -8.92 5.97 4.74
N ILE A 124 -9.81 5.21 5.38
CA ILE A 124 -9.67 3.76 5.47
C ILE A 124 -10.30 3.11 4.23
N LYS A 125 -9.52 2.26 3.55
CA LYS A 125 -9.93 1.53 2.35
C LYS A 125 -9.74 0.03 2.53
N HIS A 126 -10.40 -0.75 1.69
CA HIS A 126 -10.17 -2.18 1.54
C HIS A 126 -9.56 -2.42 0.17
N ASN A 127 -8.27 -2.69 0.12
CA ASN A 127 -7.52 -2.97 -1.10
C ASN A 127 -6.86 -4.35 -1.02
N SER A 128 -6.78 -5.03 -2.14
CA SER A 128 -6.07 -6.32 -2.27
C SER A 128 -4.62 -6.18 -2.77
N THR A 129 -4.12 -4.96 -2.97
CA THR A 129 -2.85 -4.75 -3.67
C THR A 129 -1.82 -3.92 -2.91
N ASN A 130 -2.25 -3.06 -2.01
CA ASN A 130 -1.35 -2.17 -1.26
C ASN A 130 -1.85 -1.92 0.17
N TRP A 131 -0.93 -1.67 1.07
CA TRP A 131 -1.18 -1.38 2.47
C TRP A 131 -1.62 0.07 2.70
N GLY A 132 -1.09 0.98 1.91
CA GLY A 132 -1.43 2.40 1.97
C GLY A 132 -1.16 3.12 0.66
N SER A 133 -1.43 4.40 0.62
CA SER A 133 -1.01 5.31 -0.45
C SER A 133 -1.14 6.76 0.00
N CYS A 134 -0.17 7.59 -0.38
CA CYS A 134 -0.23 9.03 -0.26
C CYS A 134 -0.47 9.66 -1.65
N SER A 135 -1.36 10.64 -1.73
CA SER A 135 -1.63 11.36 -2.99
C SER A 135 -0.83 12.67 -3.05
N ALA A 136 -0.65 13.21 -4.26
CA ALA A 136 -0.01 14.53 -4.45
C ALA A 136 -0.73 15.70 -3.75
N ARG A 137 -1.93 15.49 -3.22
CA ARG A 137 -2.68 16.45 -2.40
C ARG A 137 -2.55 16.16 -0.90
N ASN A 138 -1.54 15.41 -0.49
CA ASN A 138 -1.29 15.02 0.91
C ASN A 138 -2.48 14.30 1.59
N ASN A 139 -3.29 13.55 0.82
CA ASN A 139 -4.31 12.68 1.37
C ASN A 139 -3.72 11.27 1.53
N ILE A 140 -3.84 10.70 2.72
CA ILE A 140 -3.36 9.36 3.06
C ILE A 140 -4.54 8.39 3.00
N ASN A 141 -4.35 7.26 2.31
CA ASN A 141 -5.29 6.15 2.34
C ASN A 141 -4.61 4.97 3.04
N LEU A 142 -5.27 4.38 4.02
CA LEU A 142 -4.77 3.23 4.77
C LEU A 142 -5.66 2.02 4.51
N ASN A 143 -5.06 0.86 4.39
CA ASN A 143 -5.80 -0.39 4.24
C ASN A 143 -6.32 -0.86 5.60
N LEU A 144 -7.58 -1.30 5.67
CA LEU A 144 -8.12 -1.87 6.91
C LEU A 144 -7.34 -3.08 7.43
N ASN A 145 -6.64 -3.81 6.54
CA ASN A 145 -5.79 -4.94 6.94
C ASN A 145 -4.62 -4.55 7.86
N ILE A 146 -4.29 -3.27 7.98
CA ILE A 146 -3.23 -2.77 8.88
C ILE A 146 -3.50 -3.13 10.33
N VAL A 147 -4.78 -3.22 10.76
CA VAL A 147 -5.12 -3.62 12.14
C VAL A 147 -4.71 -5.05 12.50
N ARG A 148 -4.45 -5.89 11.51
CA ARG A 148 -3.97 -7.27 11.70
C ARG A 148 -2.46 -7.34 11.97
N LEU A 149 -1.76 -6.25 11.73
CA LEU A 149 -0.31 -6.20 11.91
C LEU A 149 0.04 -5.91 13.38
N PRO A 150 1.10 -6.52 13.89
CA PRO A 150 1.72 -6.10 15.14
C PRO A 150 2.12 -4.63 15.11
N ALA A 151 2.20 -3.99 16.28
CA ALA A 151 2.41 -2.55 16.43
C ALA A 151 3.61 -2.03 15.63
N ALA A 152 4.76 -2.70 15.69
CA ALA A 152 5.97 -2.28 14.97
C ALA A 152 5.79 -2.27 13.44
N LEU A 153 5.10 -3.26 12.86
CA LEU A 153 4.84 -3.33 11.42
C LEU A 153 3.70 -2.38 11.00
N ARG A 154 2.73 -2.17 11.88
CA ARG A 154 1.67 -1.17 11.72
C ARG A 154 2.28 0.23 11.60
N ASP A 155 3.10 0.61 12.57
CA ASP A 155 3.77 1.91 12.61
C ASP A 155 4.71 2.10 11.41
N TYR A 156 5.43 1.05 11.00
CA TYR A 156 6.25 1.11 9.80
C TYR A 156 5.43 1.53 8.56
N ILE A 157 4.23 0.95 8.34
CA ILE A 157 3.37 1.35 7.22
C ILE A 157 2.88 2.79 7.38
N LEU A 158 2.46 3.19 8.58
CA LEU A 158 2.01 4.56 8.84
C LEU A 158 3.12 5.57 8.55
N LEU A 159 4.34 5.30 9.02
CA LEU A 159 5.52 6.12 8.77
C LEU A 159 5.92 6.14 7.30
N HIS A 160 5.79 5.02 6.58
CA HIS A 160 6.01 4.94 5.14
C HIS A 160 5.09 5.92 4.38
N GLU A 161 3.80 5.93 4.69
CA GLU A 161 2.84 6.85 4.07
C GLU A 161 3.07 8.31 4.48
N LEU A 162 3.53 8.56 5.71
CA LEU A 162 3.92 9.90 6.18
C LEU A 162 5.19 10.41 5.46
N CYS A 163 6.17 9.55 5.20
CA CYS A 163 7.38 9.94 4.45
C CYS A 163 7.06 10.37 3.02
N HIS A 164 6.00 9.84 2.41
CA HIS A 164 5.53 10.27 1.10
C HIS A 164 5.01 11.71 1.06
N LEU A 165 4.71 12.33 2.20
CA LEU A 165 4.37 13.77 2.26
C LEU A 165 5.56 14.67 1.92
N ARG A 166 6.79 14.19 2.13
CA ARG A 166 8.03 14.92 1.78
C ARG A 166 8.67 14.40 0.48
N HIS A 167 8.59 13.08 0.25
CA HIS A 167 9.22 12.41 -0.90
C HIS A 167 8.22 11.48 -1.56
N HIS A 168 7.63 11.90 -2.69
CA HIS A 168 6.60 11.11 -3.39
C HIS A 168 7.13 9.86 -4.09
N ASP A 169 8.42 9.82 -4.41
CA ASP A 169 9.10 8.67 -4.99
C ASP A 169 9.90 7.89 -3.92
N HIS A 170 10.24 6.64 -4.23
CA HIS A 170 11.07 5.81 -3.36
C HIS A 170 12.57 6.00 -3.68
N GLY A 171 13.00 7.26 -3.87
CA GLY A 171 14.39 7.60 -4.05
C GLY A 171 15.23 7.49 -2.76
N GLN A 172 16.52 7.80 -2.86
CA GLN A 172 17.45 7.73 -1.72
C GLN A 172 16.97 8.57 -0.53
N ALA A 173 16.48 9.80 -0.77
CA ALA A 173 16.02 10.70 0.28
C ALA A 173 14.81 10.13 1.04
N PHE A 174 13.88 9.46 0.33
CA PHE A 174 12.76 8.75 0.94
C PHE A 174 13.25 7.66 1.90
N HIS A 175 14.12 6.76 1.42
CA HIS A 175 14.61 5.65 2.24
C HIS A 175 15.43 6.11 3.43
N LEU A 176 16.23 7.17 3.30
CA LEU A 176 16.98 7.74 4.43
C LEU A 176 16.04 8.31 5.50
N LEU A 177 15.00 9.05 5.08
CA LEU A 177 14.00 9.59 6.01
C LEU A 177 13.24 8.46 6.69
N LEU A 178 12.75 7.46 5.93
CA LEU A 178 12.02 6.31 6.46
C LEU A 178 12.86 5.53 7.47
N GLU A 179 14.11 5.23 7.13
CA GLU A 179 15.04 4.52 8.03
C GLU A 179 15.21 5.27 9.35
N HIS A 180 15.42 6.61 9.28
CA HIS A 180 15.59 7.44 10.46
C HIS A 180 14.36 7.42 11.38
N VAL A 181 13.17 7.72 10.86
CA VAL A 181 11.95 7.77 11.70
C VAL A 181 11.52 6.39 12.20
N CYS A 182 11.73 5.34 11.40
CA CYS A 182 11.41 3.98 11.82
C CYS A 182 12.38 3.47 12.89
N THR A 183 13.68 3.80 12.81
CA THR A 183 14.66 3.44 13.84
C THR A 183 14.29 4.08 15.17
N ASP A 184 14.03 5.40 15.20
CA ASP A 184 13.64 6.10 16.40
C ASP A 184 12.33 5.54 17.00
N ASN A 185 11.30 5.33 16.17
CA ASN A 185 10.04 4.75 16.65
C ASN A 185 10.21 3.33 17.17
N LEU A 186 11.04 2.51 16.52
CA LEU A 186 11.29 1.14 16.92
C LEU A 186 11.99 1.08 18.30
N LEU A 187 12.96 1.96 18.56
CA LEU A 187 13.62 2.06 19.87
C LEU A 187 12.60 2.41 20.96
N LYS A 188 11.72 3.37 20.73
CA LYS A 188 10.64 3.72 21.67
C LYS A 188 9.69 2.55 21.94
N LEU A 189 9.34 1.78 20.91
CA LEU A 189 8.53 0.57 21.09
C LEU A 189 9.29 -0.51 21.89
N CYS A 190 10.60 -0.64 21.74
CA CYS A 190 11.43 -1.58 22.53
C CYS A 190 11.45 -1.23 24.02
N ASP A 191 11.36 0.05 24.35
CA ASP A 191 11.32 0.56 25.72
C ASP A 191 9.90 0.57 26.31
N GLY A 192 8.89 0.17 25.52
CA GLY A 192 7.48 0.18 25.92
C GLY A 192 6.82 1.57 25.90
N ILE A 193 7.46 2.56 25.30
CA ILE A 193 6.98 3.95 25.24
C ILE A 193 6.05 4.10 24.04
N VAL A 194 4.75 4.22 24.27
CA VAL A 194 3.74 4.42 23.21
C VAL A 194 3.48 5.89 22.94
N SER A 195 3.49 6.71 23.97
CA SER A 195 3.23 8.15 23.86
C SER A 195 4.25 8.95 24.68
N ASP A 196 4.98 9.84 24.03
CA ASP A 196 5.66 10.93 24.73
C ASP A 196 4.62 12.01 25.04
N SER A 197 4.25 12.16 26.31
CA SER A 197 3.36 13.22 26.78
C SER A 197 4.01 14.62 26.73
N ALA A 198 5.18 14.76 26.17
CA ALA A 198 5.90 16.01 26.03
C ALA A 198 5.87 16.50 24.57
N VAL A 199 4.76 17.13 24.17
CA VAL A 199 4.79 18.07 23.06
C VAL A 199 5.41 19.36 23.61
N PRO A 200 6.58 19.84 23.14
CA PRO A 200 7.06 21.16 23.49
C PRO A 200 6.06 22.20 22.97
N ALA A 201 5.56 23.04 23.86
CA ALA A 201 4.52 24.05 23.63
C ALA A 201 4.99 25.25 22.80
N SER A 202 5.70 25.05 21.67
CA SER A 202 6.19 26.12 20.83
C SER A 202 6.25 25.80 19.34
N MET A 203 5.11 25.31 18.79
CA MET A 203 4.89 25.39 17.33
C MET A 203 3.41 25.70 17.06
N PRO A 204 3.08 26.56 16.07
CA PRO A 204 1.69 26.91 15.76
C PRO A 204 0.95 25.66 15.32
N SER A 205 -0.11 25.31 16.05
CA SER A 205 -0.99 24.18 15.77
C SER A 205 -1.68 24.39 14.42
N ALA A 206 -1.33 23.53 13.44
CA ALA A 206 -2.16 23.36 12.26
C ALA A 206 -3.53 22.80 12.68
N PRO A 207 -4.63 23.19 12.04
CA PRO A 207 -5.98 22.76 12.41
C PRO A 207 -6.11 21.25 12.26
N VAL A 208 -6.23 20.54 13.37
CA VAL A 208 -6.62 19.14 13.39
C VAL A 208 -8.10 19.08 13.01
N PRO A 209 -8.53 18.27 12.01
CA PRO A 209 -9.95 18.15 11.70
C PRO A 209 -10.69 17.64 12.96
N SER A 210 -11.73 18.37 13.38
CA SER A 210 -12.46 18.28 14.66
C SER A 210 -13.37 17.05 14.82
N SER A 211 -12.98 15.87 14.38
CA SER A 211 -13.78 14.64 14.50
C SER A 211 -13.01 13.41 15.00
N ALA A 212 -11.81 13.58 15.50
CA ALA A 212 -11.10 12.49 16.18
C ALA A 212 -11.37 12.59 17.70
N SER A 213 -12.37 11.84 18.19
CA SER A 213 -12.43 11.49 19.61
C SER A 213 -11.11 10.77 19.93
N ALA A 214 -10.30 11.35 20.81
CA ALA A 214 -9.03 10.78 21.24
C ALA A 214 -9.33 9.45 21.97
N SER A 215 -9.28 8.34 21.22
CA SER A 215 -9.19 7.01 21.82
C SER A 215 -7.80 6.92 22.46
N VAL A 216 -7.78 6.64 23.77
CA VAL A 216 -6.54 6.34 24.51
C VAL A 216 -5.76 5.28 23.72
N PRO A 217 -4.48 5.51 23.39
CA PRO A 217 -3.70 4.52 22.67
C PRO A 217 -3.68 3.21 23.47
N ALA A 218 -4.03 2.10 22.80
CA ALA A 218 -3.97 0.80 23.42
C ALA A 218 -2.54 0.54 23.90
N ALA A 219 -2.38 0.16 25.17
CA ALA A 219 -1.08 -0.21 25.72
C ALA A 219 -0.42 -1.29 24.85
N LEU A 220 0.90 -1.18 24.62
CA LEU A 220 1.65 -2.19 23.89
C LEU A 220 1.56 -3.54 24.61
N SER A 221 1.26 -4.60 23.87
CA SER A 221 1.36 -5.93 24.41
C SER A 221 2.83 -6.35 24.58
N PRO A 222 3.16 -7.26 25.53
CA PRO A 222 4.51 -7.81 25.63
C PRO A 222 5.00 -8.44 24.31
N ALA A 223 4.08 -8.98 23.51
CA ALA A 223 4.39 -9.55 22.20
C ALA A 223 4.80 -8.46 21.16
N ASP A 224 4.17 -7.27 21.23
CA ASP A 224 4.56 -6.15 20.35
C ASP A 224 5.96 -5.64 20.69
N VAL A 225 6.29 -5.51 21.98
CA VAL A 225 7.65 -5.14 22.44
C VAL A 225 8.68 -6.19 22.05
N GLN A 226 8.36 -7.47 22.20
CA GLN A 226 9.25 -8.55 21.81
C GLN A 226 9.53 -8.52 20.30
N LEU A 227 8.49 -8.38 19.47
CA LEU A 227 8.66 -8.28 18.02
C LEU A 227 9.47 -7.04 17.61
N ALA A 228 9.26 -5.89 18.27
CA ALA A 228 10.06 -4.70 18.02
C ALA A 228 11.56 -4.97 18.27
N ARG A 229 11.89 -5.66 19.36
CA ARG A 229 13.27 -6.08 19.67
C ARG A 229 13.83 -7.05 18.66
N GLU A 230 13.04 -7.98 18.16
CA GLU A 230 13.45 -8.93 17.12
C GLU A 230 13.74 -8.21 15.79
N ILE A 231 12.90 -7.26 15.39
CA ILE A 231 13.12 -6.43 14.20
C ILE A 231 14.42 -5.61 14.37
N ALA A 232 14.63 -4.98 15.52
CA ALA A 232 15.84 -4.20 15.80
C ALA A 232 17.10 -5.06 15.72
N ARG A 233 17.10 -6.27 16.33
CA ARG A 233 18.23 -7.24 16.25
C ARG A 233 18.48 -7.70 14.81
N ALA A 234 17.42 -8.03 14.06
CA ALA A 234 17.53 -8.45 12.67
C ALA A 234 18.10 -7.33 11.78
N ALA A 235 17.71 -6.09 12.03
CA ALA A 235 18.22 -4.92 11.32
C ALA A 235 19.71 -4.69 11.63
N ALA A 236 20.13 -4.84 12.90
CA ALA A 236 21.52 -4.64 13.33
C ALA A 236 22.52 -5.58 12.63
N VAL A 237 22.08 -6.79 12.24
CA VAL A 237 22.93 -7.77 11.51
C VAL A 237 22.70 -7.75 9.99
N SER A 238 21.77 -6.94 9.51
CA SER A 238 21.43 -6.83 8.08
C SER A 238 22.52 -6.08 7.31
N ARG A 239 22.92 -6.63 6.15
CA ARG A 239 23.82 -5.95 5.21
C ARG A 239 23.09 -5.08 4.18
N ALA A 240 21.80 -4.92 4.32
CA ALA A 240 21.01 -4.05 3.43
C ALA A 240 21.40 -2.58 3.62
N ARG A 241 21.29 -1.79 2.56
CA ARG A 241 21.54 -0.34 2.60
C ARG A 241 20.60 0.39 3.57
N TYR A 242 19.38 -0.12 3.70
CA TYR A 242 18.33 0.37 4.60
C TYR A 242 17.82 -0.83 5.42
N PRO A 243 18.46 -1.13 6.57
CA PRO A 243 18.21 -2.36 7.32
C PRO A 243 16.81 -2.50 7.87
N ILE A 244 16.24 -1.45 8.48
CA ILE A 244 14.88 -1.48 9.05
C ILE A 244 13.85 -1.65 7.95
N ASP A 245 13.94 -0.85 6.88
CA ASP A 245 13.04 -0.94 5.72
C ASP A 245 13.08 -2.35 5.10
N HIS A 246 14.27 -2.94 4.95
CA HIS A 246 14.43 -4.31 4.43
C HIS A 246 13.75 -5.36 5.32
N VAL A 247 13.99 -5.31 6.64
CA VAL A 247 13.45 -6.29 7.61
C VAL A 247 11.93 -6.15 7.71
N CYS A 248 11.40 -4.94 7.84
CA CYS A 248 9.97 -4.70 7.91
C CYS A 248 9.25 -5.13 6.63
N THR A 249 9.78 -4.77 5.46
CA THR A 249 9.21 -5.18 4.16
C THR A 249 9.18 -6.71 4.02
N LYS A 250 10.21 -7.43 4.50
CA LYS A 250 10.24 -8.89 4.50
C LYS A 250 9.20 -9.48 5.46
N ALA A 251 9.09 -8.95 6.67
CA ALA A 251 8.14 -9.41 7.69
C ALA A 251 6.68 -9.20 7.25
N ILE A 252 6.35 -8.06 6.66
CA ILE A 252 4.99 -7.74 6.18
C ILE A 252 4.49 -8.74 5.11
N LYS A 253 5.39 -9.33 4.31
CA LYS A 253 5.01 -10.33 3.29
C LYS A 253 4.37 -11.59 3.88
N GLN A 254 4.53 -11.85 5.18
CA GLN A 254 3.88 -12.95 5.89
C GLN A 254 2.39 -12.68 6.16
N TYR A 255 1.94 -11.43 6.04
CA TYR A 255 0.57 -11.01 6.26
C TYR A 255 -0.12 -10.70 4.92
N PRO A 256 -0.83 -11.64 4.31
CA PRO A 256 -1.53 -11.38 3.05
C PRO A 256 -2.70 -10.42 3.27
N LEU A 257 -2.95 -9.57 2.28
CA LEU A 257 -4.16 -8.74 2.24
C LEU A 257 -5.37 -9.63 1.93
N ILE A 258 -6.42 -9.53 2.74
CA ILE A 258 -7.68 -10.29 2.62
C ILE A 258 -8.81 -9.37 2.21
#